data_2cb375f8eb4043974dcf80e466529775
#
_entry.id   2cb375f8eb4043974dcf80e466529775
#
_cell.length_a   1.000
_cell.length_b   1.000
_cell.length_c   1.000
_cell.angle_alpha   90.00
_cell.angle_beta   90.00
_cell.angle_gamma   90.00
#
_symmetry.space_group_name_H-M   'P 1'
#
loop_
_entity.id
_entity.type
_entity.pdbx_description
1 polymer ?
#
loop_
_entity_poly.entity_id
_entity_poly.type
_entity_poly.pdbx_seq_one_letter_code
_entity_poly.pdbx_strand_id
1 'polypeptide(L)'
;IIYALKHTIGRSDLTKSVWSDLAASLAMDIKGTDMHSWDDFLKYCDGATVAPASIYIYLLAATHTKEKHFEYEMPHELSYYARDLAIYCYIVHIIRDLIKDAIASPRLITIPNELLFENDLSRSTLSSSLKNKDPAIVNLANDLIRRADPFHRHGHEVLSELNNLLGFSEKTALNKLIGVYDQLYRLAQENVQILIEGGQGLEEKFRT
;
A
#
# COMPACT_ATOMS: atom_id res chain seq x y z
N ILE A 1 13.72 6.11 20.02
CA ILE A 1 13.46 5.56 18.67
C ILE A 1 14.78 5.44 17.92
N ILE A 2 15.55 6.52 17.65
CA ILE A 2 16.82 6.49 16.87
C ILE A 2 17.84 5.50 17.45
N TYR A 3 17.97 5.41 18.77
CA TYR A 3 18.85 4.46 19.43
C TYR A 3 18.42 2.99 19.14
N ALA A 4 17.12 2.70 19.23
CA ALA A 4 16.59 1.37 18.95
C ALA A 4 16.83 0.99 17.49
N LEU A 5 16.52 1.89 16.54
CA LEU A 5 16.77 1.69 15.11
C LEU A 5 18.25 1.41 14.81
N LYS A 6 19.17 2.19 15.40
CA LYS A 6 20.61 1.98 15.23
C LYS A 6 21.06 0.58 15.68
N HIS A 7 20.53 0.11 16.79
CA HIS A 7 20.87 -1.22 17.33
C HIS A 7 20.21 -2.35 16.53
N THR A 8 19.01 -2.15 16.02
CA THR A 8 18.30 -3.17 15.22
C THR A 8 18.88 -3.27 13.82
N ILE A 9 19.01 -2.14 13.12
CA ILE A 9 19.54 -2.09 11.75
C ILE A 9 21.01 -2.56 11.71
N GLY A 10 21.82 -2.17 12.70
CA GLY A 10 23.25 -2.55 12.78
C GLY A 10 23.48 -4.03 13.07
N ARG A 11 22.41 -4.80 13.35
CA ARG A 11 22.45 -6.25 13.59
C ARG A 11 21.63 -7.05 12.59
N SER A 12 21.25 -6.44 11.48
CA SER A 12 20.49 -7.06 10.40
C SER A 12 21.25 -6.96 9.10
N ASP A 13 21.03 -7.90 8.21
CA ASP A 13 21.49 -7.87 6.83
C ASP A 13 20.55 -7.12 5.89
N LEU A 14 19.47 -6.50 6.47
CA LEU A 14 18.55 -5.66 5.72
C LEU A 14 19.29 -4.52 5.02
N THR A 15 19.17 -4.46 3.70
CA THR A 15 19.89 -3.50 2.88
C THR A 15 19.48 -2.06 3.17
N LYS A 16 20.42 -1.13 3.03
CA LYS A 16 20.14 0.31 3.22
C LYS A 16 19.24 0.88 2.12
N SER A 17 19.17 0.25 0.95
CA SER A 17 18.34 0.69 -0.18
C SER A 17 16.88 0.84 0.23
N VAL A 18 16.31 -0.11 0.97
CA VAL A 18 14.91 -0.07 1.44
C VAL A 18 14.61 1.23 2.22
N TRP A 19 15.55 1.66 3.07
CA TRP A 19 15.40 2.91 3.83
C TRP A 19 15.59 4.15 2.96
N SER A 20 16.47 4.09 1.96
CA SER A 20 16.69 5.17 1.01
C SER A 20 15.47 5.39 0.11
N ASP A 21 14.84 4.30 -0.34
CA ASP A 21 13.65 4.34 -1.18
C ASP A 21 12.45 4.94 -0.42
N LEU A 22 12.25 4.51 0.84
CA LEU A 22 11.25 5.11 1.73
C LEU A 22 11.50 6.61 1.92
N ALA A 23 12.74 7.00 2.22
CA ALA A 23 13.10 8.40 2.42
C ALA A 23 12.90 9.24 1.15
N ALA A 24 13.17 8.67 -0.02
CA ALA A 24 12.97 9.35 -1.31
C ALA A 24 11.46 9.62 -1.56
N SER A 25 10.58 8.65 -1.32
CA SER A 25 9.13 8.83 -1.47
C SER A 25 8.57 9.85 -0.46
N LEU A 26 9.00 9.80 0.80
CA LEU A 26 8.63 10.81 1.79
C LEU A 26 9.10 12.22 1.41
N ALA A 27 10.26 12.34 0.76
CA ALA A 27 10.75 13.62 0.24
C ALA A 27 9.88 14.14 -0.93
N MET A 28 9.30 13.26 -1.74
CA MET A 28 8.32 13.64 -2.78
C MET A 28 7.05 14.19 -2.15
N ASP A 29 6.53 13.59 -1.08
CA ASP A 29 5.37 14.09 -0.34
C ASP A 29 5.61 15.48 0.24
N ILE A 30 6.76 15.68 0.90
CA ILE A 30 7.15 16.97 1.48
C ILE A 30 7.26 18.06 0.41
N LYS A 31 7.81 17.73 -0.76
CA LYS A 31 7.95 18.66 -1.89
C LYS A 31 6.63 18.92 -2.60
N GLY A 32 5.62 18.10 -2.38
CA GLY A 32 4.35 18.15 -3.10
C GLY A 32 4.55 17.84 -4.59
N THR A 33 5.37 16.85 -4.91
CA THR A 33 5.68 16.47 -6.29
C THR A 33 4.44 15.89 -6.95
N ASP A 34 4.02 16.48 -8.06
CA ASP A 34 2.90 15.94 -8.85
C ASP A 34 3.30 14.63 -9.54
N MET A 35 2.40 13.66 -9.48
CA MET A 35 2.49 12.44 -10.29
C MET A 35 1.73 12.66 -11.59
N HIS A 36 2.42 12.52 -12.73
CA HIS A 36 1.83 12.77 -14.02
C HIS A 36 1.22 11.50 -14.63
N SER A 37 1.91 10.37 -14.50
CA SER A 37 1.56 9.10 -15.13
C SER A 37 1.36 7.96 -14.12
N TRP A 38 0.76 6.86 -14.58
CA TRP A 38 0.68 5.63 -13.81
C TRP A 38 2.07 5.07 -13.46
N ASP A 39 3.04 5.21 -14.35
CA ASP A 39 4.41 4.80 -14.08
C ASP A 39 5.07 5.64 -12.96
N ASP A 40 4.76 6.93 -12.86
CA ASP A 40 5.21 7.76 -11.74
C ASP A 40 4.61 7.28 -10.42
N PHE A 41 3.33 6.89 -10.44
CA PHE A 41 2.66 6.29 -9.28
C PHE A 41 3.33 4.97 -8.85
N LEU A 42 3.65 4.09 -9.79
CA LEU A 42 4.31 2.82 -9.46
C LEU A 42 5.72 3.05 -8.89
N LYS A 43 6.49 3.98 -9.44
CA LYS A 43 7.79 4.38 -8.88
C LYS A 43 7.67 4.96 -7.47
N TYR A 44 6.64 5.77 -7.22
CA TYR A 44 6.37 6.26 -5.88
C TYR A 44 6.01 5.11 -4.93
N CYS A 45 5.22 4.15 -5.36
CA CYS A 45 4.86 2.97 -4.59
C CYS A 45 6.08 2.16 -4.15
N ASP A 46 7.15 2.08 -4.96
CA ASP A 46 8.36 1.32 -4.61
C ASP A 46 8.96 1.81 -3.28
N GLY A 47 8.92 3.11 -3.00
CA GLY A 47 9.37 3.65 -1.72
C GLY A 47 8.26 3.81 -0.67
N ALA A 48 7.08 4.29 -1.09
CA ALA A 48 6.02 4.64 -0.14
C ALA A 48 5.34 3.44 0.50
N THR A 49 5.25 2.31 -0.21
CA THR A 49 4.53 1.13 0.26
C THR A 49 5.33 -0.17 0.13
N VAL A 50 6.08 -0.39 -0.95
CA VAL A 50 6.87 -1.61 -1.14
C VAL A 50 8.03 -1.68 -0.14
N ALA A 51 8.75 -0.57 0.07
CA ALA A 51 9.84 -0.53 1.04
C ALA A 51 9.37 -0.84 2.48
N PRO A 52 8.32 -0.21 3.03
CA PRO A 52 7.78 -0.60 4.34
C PRO A 52 7.30 -2.05 4.40
N ALA A 53 6.63 -2.55 3.35
CA ALA A 53 6.19 -3.93 3.28
C ALA A 53 7.37 -4.91 3.25
N SER A 54 8.45 -4.56 2.55
CA SER A 54 9.70 -5.34 2.53
C SER A 54 10.31 -5.43 3.92
N ILE A 55 10.34 -4.31 4.67
CA ILE A 55 10.79 -4.31 6.07
C ILE A 55 9.89 -5.22 6.92
N TYR A 56 8.58 -5.15 6.73
CA TYR A 56 7.65 -5.99 7.47
C TYR A 56 7.87 -7.49 7.19
N ILE A 57 8.05 -7.87 5.91
CA ILE A 57 8.36 -9.25 5.52
C ILE A 57 9.71 -9.68 6.09
N TYR A 58 10.72 -8.80 6.07
CA TYR A 58 11.99 -9.07 6.73
C TYR A 58 11.82 -9.43 8.21
N LEU A 59 11.01 -8.65 8.94
CA LEU A 59 10.76 -8.90 10.37
C LEU A 59 10.02 -10.22 10.63
N LEU A 60 9.25 -10.73 9.66
CA LEU A 60 8.58 -12.02 9.77
C LEU A 60 9.50 -13.19 9.38
N ALA A 61 10.42 -12.98 8.44
CA ALA A 61 11.20 -14.05 7.82
C ALA A 61 12.62 -14.18 8.35
N ALA A 62 13.21 -13.09 8.92
CA ALA A 62 14.58 -13.11 9.39
C ALA A 62 14.77 -14.03 10.62
N THR A 63 15.81 -14.83 10.59
CA THR A 63 16.18 -15.75 11.66
C THR A 63 17.25 -15.13 12.55
N HIS A 64 17.21 -15.48 13.84
CA HIS A 64 18.19 -15.00 14.80
C HIS A 64 19.37 -15.97 14.87
N THR A 65 20.55 -15.52 14.47
CA THR A 65 21.76 -16.32 14.51
C THR A 65 22.36 -16.44 15.90
N LYS A 66 23.30 -17.39 16.09
CA LYS A 66 24.06 -17.57 17.34
C LYS A 66 24.88 -16.32 17.72
N GLU A 67 25.27 -15.52 16.74
CA GLU A 67 26.02 -14.27 16.92
C GLU A 67 25.15 -13.05 17.24
N LYS A 68 23.85 -13.27 17.47
CA LYS A 68 22.84 -12.23 17.74
C LYS A 68 22.63 -11.26 16.58
N HIS A 69 22.80 -11.73 15.34
CA HIS A 69 22.42 -11.03 14.12
C HIS A 69 21.10 -11.58 13.58
N PHE A 70 20.42 -10.78 12.78
CA PHE A 70 19.21 -11.18 12.04
C PHE A 70 19.61 -11.35 10.57
N GLU A 71 19.32 -12.50 10.00
CA GLU A 71 19.67 -12.88 8.63
C GLU A 71 18.43 -13.32 7.87
N TYR A 72 18.37 -12.89 6.60
CA TYR A 72 17.28 -13.21 5.68
C TYR A 72 17.74 -14.28 4.68
N GLU A 73 17.17 -15.47 4.81
CA GLU A 73 17.56 -16.64 4.01
C GLU A 73 16.39 -17.18 3.15
N MET A 74 15.64 -16.29 2.51
CA MET A 74 14.54 -16.68 1.64
C MET A 74 15.00 -16.81 0.18
N PRO A 75 14.27 -17.61 -0.66
CA PRO A 75 14.66 -17.86 -2.05
C PRO A 75 14.71 -16.62 -2.94
N HIS A 76 13.90 -15.61 -2.65
CA HIS A 76 13.78 -14.39 -3.44
C HIS A 76 14.05 -13.15 -2.59
N GLU A 77 14.32 -12.03 -3.25
CA GLU A 77 14.47 -10.72 -2.64
C GLU A 77 13.17 -10.28 -1.93
N LEU A 78 13.31 -9.45 -0.90
CA LEU A 78 12.16 -8.95 -0.13
C LEU A 78 11.10 -8.27 -0.99
N SER A 79 11.55 -7.51 -1.99
CA SER A 79 10.66 -6.80 -2.91
C SER A 79 9.81 -7.74 -3.77
N TYR A 80 10.30 -8.94 -4.09
CA TYR A 80 9.52 -9.96 -4.79
C TYR A 80 8.26 -10.34 -3.99
N TYR A 81 8.41 -10.55 -2.69
CA TYR A 81 7.28 -10.92 -1.83
C TYR A 81 6.39 -9.72 -1.47
N ALA A 82 6.95 -8.52 -1.44
CA ALA A 82 6.26 -7.33 -0.95
C ALA A 82 5.47 -6.60 -2.02
N ARG A 83 6.00 -6.50 -3.25
CA ARG A 83 5.62 -5.48 -4.22
C ARG A 83 4.14 -5.49 -4.55
N ASP A 84 3.64 -6.58 -5.06
CA ASP A 84 2.28 -6.61 -5.58
C ASP A 84 1.24 -6.61 -4.47
N LEU A 85 1.52 -7.28 -3.34
CA LEU A 85 0.72 -7.16 -2.13
C LEU A 85 0.61 -5.72 -1.64
N ALA A 86 1.74 -5.01 -1.58
CA ALA A 86 1.79 -3.65 -1.09
C ALA A 86 1.07 -2.66 -2.03
N ILE A 87 1.23 -2.82 -3.34
CA ILE A 87 0.62 -1.93 -4.33
C ILE A 87 -0.91 -2.05 -4.31
N TYR A 88 -1.48 -3.27 -4.33
CA TYR A 88 -2.93 -3.40 -4.28
C TYR A 88 -3.51 -2.91 -2.95
N CYS A 89 -2.88 -3.23 -1.84
CA CYS A 89 -3.28 -2.71 -0.53
C CYS A 89 -3.27 -1.18 -0.51
N TYR A 90 -2.26 -0.57 -1.10
CA TYR A 90 -2.14 0.88 -1.16
C TYR A 90 -3.22 1.53 -2.03
N ILE A 91 -3.55 0.95 -3.19
CA ILE A 91 -4.65 1.43 -4.03
C ILE A 91 -5.98 1.39 -3.27
N VAL A 92 -6.27 0.28 -2.57
CA VAL A 92 -7.46 0.14 -1.73
C VAL A 92 -7.48 1.19 -0.62
N HIS A 93 -6.33 1.46 0.00
CA HIS A 93 -6.17 2.50 1.02
C HIS A 93 -6.46 3.89 0.47
N ILE A 94 -5.93 4.23 -0.73
CA ILE A 94 -6.19 5.52 -1.39
C ILE A 94 -7.69 5.73 -1.61
N ILE A 95 -8.42 4.71 -2.08
CA ILE A 95 -9.87 4.83 -2.33
C ILE A 95 -10.63 5.01 -1.01
N ARG A 96 -10.28 4.25 0.03
CA ARG A 96 -10.90 4.36 1.36
C ARG A 96 -10.72 5.74 1.97
N ASP A 97 -9.55 6.30 1.83
CA ASP A 97 -9.20 7.58 2.47
C ASP A 97 -9.41 8.79 1.54
N LEU A 98 -9.92 8.57 0.31
CA LEU A 98 -10.03 9.59 -0.75
C LEU A 98 -10.72 10.87 -0.29
N ILE A 99 -11.86 10.78 0.37
CA ILE A 99 -12.60 11.96 0.86
C ILE A 99 -11.81 12.67 1.96
N LYS A 100 -11.29 11.92 2.91
CA LYS A 100 -10.53 12.45 4.04
C LYS A 100 -9.28 13.19 3.57
N ASP A 101 -8.53 12.58 2.65
CA ASP A 101 -7.30 13.14 2.14
C ASP A 101 -7.53 14.36 1.24
N ALA A 102 -8.58 14.33 0.42
CA ALA A 102 -8.97 15.47 -0.41
C ALA A 102 -9.44 16.69 0.40
N ILE A 103 -10.02 16.45 1.58
CA ILE A 103 -10.40 17.53 2.49
C ILE A 103 -9.16 18.08 3.21
N ALA A 104 -8.27 17.20 3.65
CA ALA A 104 -7.08 17.58 4.42
C ALA A 104 -6.07 18.33 3.55
N SER A 105 -5.78 17.85 2.35
CA SER A 105 -4.92 18.52 1.38
C SER A 105 -5.04 17.90 -0.01
N PRO A 106 -5.59 18.62 -1.00
CA PRO A 106 -5.65 18.16 -2.39
C PRO A 106 -4.27 17.84 -2.98
N ARG A 107 -3.20 18.43 -2.44
CA ARG A 107 -1.82 18.21 -2.89
C ARG A 107 -1.24 16.87 -2.45
N LEU A 108 -1.79 16.25 -1.38
CA LEU A 108 -1.32 14.98 -0.85
C LEU A 108 -2.01 13.76 -1.47
N ILE A 109 -2.90 13.98 -2.44
CA ILE A 109 -3.57 12.88 -3.13
C ILE A 109 -2.60 12.26 -4.13
N THR A 110 -2.23 11.03 -3.88
CA THR A 110 -1.30 10.24 -4.68
C THR A 110 -1.99 9.57 -5.87
N ILE A 111 -2.90 10.29 -6.55
CA ILE A 111 -3.56 9.83 -7.77
C ILE A 111 -2.89 10.52 -8.95
N PRO A 112 -2.42 9.80 -9.98
CA PRO A 112 -1.82 10.41 -11.16
C PRO A 112 -2.74 11.38 -11.89
N ASN A 113 -2.17 12.46 -12.43
CA ASN A 113 -2.93 13.44 -13.23
C ASN A 113 -3.58 12.80 -14.46
N GLU A 114 -2.87 11.85 -15.09
CA GLU A 114 -3.39 11.03 -16.20
C GLU A 114 -4.72 10.38 -15.82
N LEU A 115 -4.77 9.73 -14.68
CA LEU A 115 -5.95 9.00 -14.23
C LEU A 115 -7.11 9.94 -13.85
N LEU A 116 -6.79 11.10 -13.29
CA LEU A 116 -7.80 12.14 -13.07
C LEU A 116 -8.39 12.62 -14.39
N PHE A 117 -7.54 12.90 -15.38
CA PHE A 117 -7.96 13.38 -16.70
C PHE A 117 -8.79 12.34 -17.46
N GLU A 118 -8.41 11.06 -17.42
CA GLU A 118 -9.18 9.94 -18.01
C GLU A 118 -10.61 9.84 -17.46
N ASN A 119 -10.84 10.37 -16.25
CA ASN A 119 -12.14 10.37 -15.57
C ASN A 119 -12.78 11.76 -15.50
N ASP A 120 -12.44 12.68 -16.41
CA ASP A 120 -12.97 14.05 -16.48
C ASP A 120 -12.76 14.87 -15.18
N LEU A 121 -11.71 14.55 -14.41
CA LEU A 121 -11.33 15.19 -13.17
C LEU A 121 -9.99 15.93 -13.29
N SER A 122 -9.77 16.84 -12.37
CA SER A 122 -8.47 17.50 -12.18
C SER A 122 -8.22 17.72 -10.67
N ARG A 123 -6.97 17.99 -10.29
CA ARG A 123 -6.66 18.32 -8.90
C ARG A 123 -7.45 19.54 -8.39
N SER A 124 -7.72 20.52 -9.24
CA SER A 124 -8.49 21.71 -8.89
C SER A 124 -9.99 21.45 -8.71
N THR A 125 -10.54 20.47 -9.43
CA THR A 125 -11.97 20.12 -9.36
C THR A 125 -12.28 18.99 -8.39
N LEU A 126 -11.30 18.17 -8.01
CA LEU A 126 -11.49 16.96 -7.24
C LEU A 126 -12.25 17.18 -5.93
N SER A 127 -11.86 18.19 -5.14
CA SER A 127 -12.54 18.49 -3.87
C SER A 127 -14.01 18.93 -4.06
N SER A 128 -14.32 19.67 -5.13
CA SER A 128 -15.69 20.06 -5.45
C SER A 128 -16.51 18.86 -5.98
N SER A 129 -15.91 18.02 -6.82
CA SER A 129 -16.54 16.81 -7.34
C SER A 129 -16.88 15.82 -6.22
N LEU A 130 -15.98 15.65 -5.24
CA LEU A 130 -16.25 14.83 -4.05
C LEU A 130 -17.42 15.37 -3.22
N LYS A 131 -17.47 16.69 -2.98
CA LYS A 131 -18.57 17.34 -2.21
C LYS A 131 -19.91 17.21 -2.92
N ASN A 132 -19.90 17.31 -4.24
CA ASN A 132 -21.12 17.24 -5.08
C ASN A 132 -21.53 15.81 -5.42
N LYS A 133 -20.80 14.80 -4.93
CA LYS A 133 -21.01 13.37 -5.24
C LYS A 133 -21.04 13.11 -6.75
N ASP A 134 -20.10 13.74 -7.47
CA ASP A 134 -19.97 13.64 -8.91
C ASP A 134 -19.74 12.16 -9.31
N PRO A 135 -20.51 11.62 -10.28
CA PRO A 135 -20.28 10.25 -10.75
C PRO A 135 -18.85 9.98 -11.25
N ALA A 136 -18.12 10.98 -11.70
CA ALA A 136 -16.72 10.89 -12.10
C ALA A 136 -15.83 10.33 -10.97
N ILE A 137 -16.16 10.59 -9.70
CA ILE A 137 -15.45 10.02 -8.55
C ILE A 137 -15.62 8.50 -8.46
N VAL A 138 -16.82 8.01 -8.74
CA VAL A 138 -17.10 6.57 -8.75
C VAL A 138 -16.36 5.91 -9.92
N ASN A 139 -16.32 6.55 -11.08
CA ASN A 139 -15.57 6.06 -12.24
C ASN A 139 -14.09 5.98 -11.94
N LEU A 140 -13.49 7.03 -11.35
CA LEU A 140 -12.10 7.06 -10.92
C LEU A 140 -11.78 5.91 -9.94
N ALA A 141 -12.63 5.69 -8.94
CA ALA A 141 -12.42 4.63 -7.97
C ALA A 141 -12.54 3.22 -8.60
N ASN A 142 -13.49 3.02 -9.50
CA ASN A 142 -13.60 1.77 -10.26
C ASN A 142 -12.38 1.53 -11.16
N ASP A 143 -11.81 2.59 -11.73
CA ASP A 143 -10.61 2.49 -12.55
C ASP A 143 -9.39 2.11 -11.69
N LEU A 144 -9.26 2.70 -10.51
CA LEU A 144 -8.24 2.31 -9.54
C LEU A 144 -8.37 0.83 -9.12
N ILE A 145 -9.57 0.33 -8.87
CA ILE A 145 -9.80 -1.10 -8.53
C ILE A 145 -9.42 -2.00 -9.71
N ARG A 146 -9.78 -1.64 -10.94
CA ARG A 146 -9.35 -2.41 -12.13
C ARG A 146 -7.83 -2.44 -12.28
N ARG A 147 -7.13 -1.34 -11.97
CA ARG A 147 -5.66 -1.27 -11.99
C ARG A 147 -5.03 -2.03 -10.82
N ALA A 148 -5.74 -2.23 -9.72
CA ALA A 148 -5.29 -3.06 -8.59
C ALA A 148 -5.37 -4.57 -8.89
N ASP A 149 -6.27 -5.02 -9.77
CA ASP A 149 -6.56 -6.44 -10.01
C ASP A 149 -5.33 -7.31 -10.37
N PRO A 150 -4.44 -6.91 -11.32
CA PRO A 150 -3.24 -7.69 -11.61
C PRO A 150 -2.31 -7.83 -10.40
N PHE A 151 -2.15 -6.78 -9.60
CA PHE A 151 -1.34 -6.80 -8.38
C PHE A 151 -1.98 -7.67 -7.28
N HIS A 152 -3.30 -7.62 -7.13
CA HIS A 152 -4.03 -8.48 -6.21
C HIS A 152 -3.84 -9.96 -6.58
N ARG A 153 -4.05 -10.34 -7.84
CA ARG A 153 -3.91 -11.73 -8.28
C ARG A 153 -2.49 -12.26 -8.10
N HIS A 154 -1.49 -11.58 -8.65
CA HIS A 154 -0.10 -12.02 -8.55
C HIS A 154 0.41 -11.92 -7.10
N GLY A 155 0.00 -10.90 -6.35
CA GLY A 155 0.32 -10.79 -4.92
C GLY A 155 -0.16 -11.99 -4.11
N HIS A 156 -1.35 -12.53 -4.40
CA HIS A 156 -1.87 -13.73 -3.74
C HIS A 156 -1.14 -15.02 -4.15
N GLU A 157 -0.66 -15.12 -5.39
CA GLU A 157 0.22 -16.23 -5.81
C GLU A 157 1.51 -16.22 -4.98
N VAL A 158 2.15 -15.05 -4.88
CA VAL A 158 3.37 -14.84 -4.08
C VAL A 158 3.10 -15.02 -2.58
N LEU A 159 1.95 -14.58 -2.06
CA LEU A 159 1.54 -14.81 -0.66
C LEU A 159 1.42 -16.30 -0.35
N SER A 160 0.90 -17.09 -1.28
CA SER A 160 0.81 -18.53 -1.12
C SER A 160 2.19 -19.17 -1.01
N GLU A 161 3.14 -18.73 -1.83
CA GLU A 161 4.54 -19.16 -1.76
C GLU A 161 5.18 -18.78 -0.42
N LEU A 162 5.07 -17.50 -0.04
CA LEU A 162 5.61 -16.97 1.21
C LEU A 162 5.04 -17.71 2.44
N ASN A 163 3.76 -18.03 2.43
CA ASN A 163 3.10 -18.79 3.48
C ASN A 163 3.68 -20.20 3.70
N ASN A 164 4.32 -20.81 2.70
CA ASN A 164 5.00 -22.10 2.84
C ASN A 164 6.39 -21.97 3.48
N LEU A 165 6.93 -20.77 3.52
CA LEU A 165 8.27 -20.47 4.03
C LEU A 165 8.24 -19.89 5.45
N LEU A 166 7.14 -19.27 5.86
CA LEU A 166 6.98 -18.64 7.18
C LEU A 166 6.55 -19.62 8.26
N GLY A 167 6.94 -19.34 9.50
CA GLY A 167 6.43 -20.00 10.69
C GLY A 167 4.93 -19.73 10.91
N PHE A 168 4.30 -20.51 11.79
CA PHE A 168 2.85 -20.43 12.02
C PHE A 168 2.40 -19.05 12.51
N SER A 169 3.12 -18.45 13.43
CA SER A 169 2.80 -17.13 14.01
C SER A 169 2.92 -16.02 12.97
N GLU A 170 4.01 -16.02 12.22
CA GLU A 170 4.35 -15.06 11.19
C GLU A 170 3.35 -15.12 10.03
N LYS A 171 3.06 -16.32 9.55
CA LYS A 171 2.02 -16.59 8.57
C LYS A 171 0.65 -16.07 9.05
N THR A 172 0.30 -16.34 10.30
CA THR A 172 -0.99 -15.90 10.86
C THR A 172 -1.08 -14.38 10.91
N ALA A 173 0.00 -13.70 11.32
CA ALA A 173 0.05 -12.24 11.38
C ALA A 173 -0.08 -11.62 9.98
N LEU A 174 0.68 -12.14 9.00
CA LEU A 174 0.62 -11.66 7.61
C LEU A 174 -0.78 -11.86 7.01
N ASN A 175 -1.35 -13.06 7.12
CA ASN A 175 -2.66 -13.35 6.54
C ASN A 175 -3.79 -12.54 7.20
N LYS A 176 -3.70 -12.21 8.49
CA LYS A 176 -4.66 -11.31 9.14
C LYS A 176 -4.58 -9.90 8.56
N LEU A 177 -3.36 -9.38 8.35
CA LEU A 177 -3.16 -8.07 7.76
C LEU A 177 -3.72 -8.02 6.33
N ILE A 178 -3.32 -8.97 5.48
CA ILE A 178 -3.78 -9.04 4.08
C ILE A 178 -5.29 -9.26 4.02
N GLY A 179 -5.85 -10.11 4.88
CA GLY A 179 -7.29 -10.39 4.93
C GLY A 179 -8.16 -9.15 5.18
N VAL A 180 -7.66 -8.14 5.90
CA VAL A 180 -8.37 -6.86 6.03
C VAL A 180 -8.47 -6.15 4.68
N TYR A 181 -7.37 -6.09 3.93
CA TYR A 181 -7.37 -5.46 2.60
C TYR A 181 -8.18 -6.26 1.58
N ASP A 182 -8.18 -7.59 1.66
CA ASP A 182 -9.01 -8.45 0.80
C ASP A 182 -10.51 -8.21 1.02
N GLN A 183 -10.91 -7.97 2.26
CA GLN A 183 -12.30 -7.63 2.56
C GLN A 183 -12.68 -6.26 1.97
N LEU A 184 -11.80 -5.26 2.12
CA LEU A 184 -12.00 -3.93 1.54
C LEU A 184 -12.01 -3.99 0.01
N TYR A 185 -11.11 -4.77 -0.59
CA TYR A 185 -11.02 -4.96 -2.04
C TYR A 185 -12.29 -5.61 -2.60
N ARG A 186 -12.77 -6.69 -1.99
CA ARG A 186 -14.05 -7.33 -2.37
C ARG A 186 -15.23 -6.37 -2.24
N LEU A 187 -15.29 -5.62 -1.16
CA LEU A 187 -16.34 -4.61 -0.97
C LEU A 187 -16.30 -3.55 -2.06
N ALA A 188 -15.09 -3.10 -2.46
CA ALA A 188 -14.94 -2.15 -3.54
C ALA A 188 -15.35 -2.73 -4.91
N GLN A 189 -15.10 -4.02 -5.15
CA GLN A 189 -15.56 -4.69 -6.37
C GLN A 189 -17.08 -4.82 -6.43
N GLU A 190 -17.74 -5.05 -5.29
CA GLU A 190 -19.19 -5.13 -5.20
C GLU A 190 -19.85 -3.74 -5.29
N ASN A 191 -19.32 -2.77 -4.56
CA ASN A 191 -19.82 -1.40 -4.52
C ASN A 191 -18.74 -0.43 -4.02
N VAL A 192 -17.99 0.15 -4.93
CA VAL A 192 -16.91 1.07 -4.59
C VAL A 192 -17.36 2.33 -3.85
N GLN A 193 -18.63 2.74 -4.01
CA GLN A 193 -19.20 3.89 -3.30
C GLN A 193 -19.12 3.73 -1.77
N ILE A 194 -19.33 2.52 -1.25
CA ILE A 194 -19.23 2.24 0.19
C ILE A 194 -17.81 2.49 0.70
N LEU A 195 -16.80 2.14 -0.10
CA LEU A 195 -15.40 2.37 0.26
C LEU A 195 -15.05 3.86 0.23
N ILE A 196 -15.51 4.59 -0.81
CA ILE A 196 -15.31 6.05 -0.95
C ILE A 196 -15.92 6.80 0.25
N GLU A 197 -17.08 6.39 0.72
CA GLU A 197 -17.76 6.98 1.88
C GLU A 197 -17.06 6.66 3.22
N GLY A 198 -15.82 6.17 3.15
CA GLY A 198 -14.98 5.87 4.33
C GLY A 198 -15.39 4.62 5.07
N GLY A 199 -16.17 3.75 4.42
CA GLY A 199 -16.64 2.52 5.02
C GLY A 199 -17.46 2.75 6.29
N GLN A 200 -18.25 3.83 6.35
CA GLN A 200 -19.16 4.06 7.47
C GLN A 200 -20.06 2.84 7.66
N GLY A 201 -19.92 2.17 8.80
CA GLY A 201 -20.55 0.87 9.07
C GLY A 201 -19.64 -0.35 8.89
N LEU A 202 -18.43 -0.20 8.34
CA LEU A 202 -17.47 -1.31 8.27
C LEU A 202 -16.94 -1.69 9.65
N GLU A 203 -16.72 -0.72 10.54
CA GLU A 203 -16.23 -0.99 11.89
C GLU A 203 -17.17 -1.95 12.67
N GLU A 204 -18.46 -1.91 12.42
CA GLU A 204 -19.42 -2.84 13.03
C GLU A 204 -19.32 -4.26 12.46
N LYS A 205 -19.01 -4.39 11.16
CA LYS A 205 -18.81 -5.70 10.50
C LYS A 205 -17.48 -6.39 10.86
N PHE A 206 -16.49 -5.62 11.30
CA PHE A 206 -15.17 -6.15 11.69
C PHE A 206 -15.04 -6.46 13.20
N ARG A 207 -16.05 -6.16 14.01
CA ARG A 207 -16.09 -6.44 15.45
C ARG A 207 -16.68 -7.81 15.82
N THR A 208 -17.14 -8.57 14.86
CA THR A 208 -17.62 -9.96 15.03
C THR A 208 -16.57 -10.94 14.52
#